data_2a7f463aff5ff1e5d1fed9aff62bf737
#
_entry.id   2a7f463aff5ff1e5d1fed9aff62bf737
#
_cell.length_a   1.000
_cell.length_b   1.000
_cell.length_c   1.000
_cell.angle_alpha   90.00
_cell.angle_beta   90.00
_cell.angle_gamma   90.00
#
_symmetry.space_group_name_H-M   'P 1'
#
loop_
_entity.id
_entity.type
_entity.pdbx_description
1 polymer ?
#
loop_
_entity_poly.entity_id
_entity_poly.type
_entity_poly.pdbx_seq_one_letter_code
_entity_poly.pdbx_strand_id
1 'polypeptide(L)'
;TTTGYNPDPIKKDTLAANAYLLAMPGTPCVFYTHYLAYPTEIKAMIDARKAAGITNQSNYVNFRSTKAYFANNVTGTKGNLLVYVGSGYSEPSEAQWVRVLNGYHYSYYLNAGMNVPFIDKPSGDYDDSFQATLTAVTNNAGAKVVYTLDGTEPTANSKAVTSGTKVPINKVTGTTVTLKAGLLVNGAVQNVITRTYNFKEPEQETFETPAAGYTFTAYFIAPEDWEDCKAWAWTNTPKINYTGGQWPGDSEHVYRIKKASDGRNVWQWCYYGTETTTPQYIIFNNGQSGVGVNQTKDLTFTNGGWYQMDGTTTSNPALGINGIKADAQAENNAWYNIAGQRVSTPTQKGLYLHNGKKIVIR
;
A
#
# COMPACT_ATOMS: atom_id res chain seq x y z
N THR A 1 26.84 -31.67 14.21
CA THR A 1 26.20 -30.61 15.03
C THR A 1 26.22 -29.34 14.22
N THR A 2 25.15 -29.08 13.47
CA THR A 2 24.89 -27.82 12.80
C THR A 2 24.61 -26.80 13.89
N THR A 3 25.61 -25.97 14.20
CA THR A 3 25.41 -24.74 14.95
C THR A 3 24.32 -23.95 14.23
N GLY A 4 23.20 -23.70 14.92
CA GLY A 4 22.05 -23.06 14.35
C GLY A 4 22.42 -21.71 13.74
N TYR A 5 22.48 -21.65 12.44
CA TYR A 5 22.54 -20.41 11.69
C TYR A 5 21.23 -19.65 11.98
N ASN A 6 21.35 -18.52 12.67
CA ASN A 6 20.22 -17.61 12.81
C ASN A 6 20.19 -16.70 11.56
N PRO A 7 19.27 -16.94 10.63
CA PRO A 7 19.32 -16.26 9.32
C PRO A 7 18.92 -14.78 9.38
N ASP A 8 18.43 -14.29 10.53
CA ASP A 8 18.00 -12.88 10.66
C ASP A 8 18.35 -12.30 12.02
N PRO A 9 19.64 -11.95 12.27
CA PRO A 9 20.07 -11.33 13.51
C PRO A 9 19.65 -9.85 13.64
N ILE A 10 19.17 -9.18 12.58
CA ILE A 10 18.98 -7.73 12.51
C ILE A 10 17.49 -7.32 12.46
N LYS A 11 16.62 -8.02 13.17
CA LYS A 11 15.15 -7.75 13.13
C LYS A 11 14.74 -6.36 13.61
N LYS A 12 15.39 -5.81 14.62
CA LYS A 12 15.06 -4.51 15.22
C LYS A 12 15.79 -3.33 14.57
N ASP A 13 16.96 -3.57 14.01
CA ASP A 13 17.87 -2.56 13.48
C ASP A 13 17.95 -2.57 11.95
N THR A 14 16.91 -3.09 11.29
CA THR A 14 16.85 -3.20 9.81
C THR A 14 17.11 -1.85 9.14
N LEU A 15 16.46 -0.78 9.61
CA LEU A 15 16.67 0.56 9.04
C LEU A 15 18.05 1.12 9.37
N ALA A 16 18.57 0.87 10.58
CA ALA A 16 19.92 1.29 10.96
C ALA A 16 20.99 0.60 10.11
N ALA A 17 20.84 -0.69 9.82
CA ALA A 17 21.73 -1.43 8.92
C ALA A 17 21.66 -0.90 7.48
N ASN A 18 20.47 -0.62 6.95
CA ASN A 18 20.31 0.00 5.64
C ASN A 18 20.86 1.43 5.61
N ALA A 19 20.71 2.21 6.70
CA ALA A 19 21.29 3.54 6.80
C ALA A 19 22.83 3.49 6.70
N TYR A 20 23.46 2.53 7.38
CA TYR A 20 24.90 2.34 7.23
C TYR A 20 25.26 1.94 5.79
N LEU A 21 24.62 0.89 5.26
CA LEU A 21 24.88 0.40 3.91
C LEU A 21 24.76 1.52 2.84
N LEU A 22 23.70 2.32 2.93
CA LEU A 22 23.41 3.35 1.94
C LEU A 22 24.26 4.61 2.10
N ALA A 23 24.82 4.87 3.29
CA ALA A 23 25.74 5.98 3.50
C ALA A 23 27.16 5.67 2.98
N MET A 24 27.59 4.42 3.05
CA MET A 24 28.99 4.04 2.78
C MET A 24 29.33 4.04 1.28
N PRO A 25 30.61 4.22 0.91
CA PRO A 25 31.09 4.07 -0.47
C PRO A 25 30.80 2.69 -1.03
N GLY A 26 30.77 2.59 -2.35
CA GLY A 26 30.50 1.33 -3.05
C GLY A 26 29.17 1.35 -3.80
N THR A 27 28.80 0.22 -4.38
CA THR A 27 27.50 0.00 -5.00
C THR A 27 26.61 -0.76 -4.02
N PRO A 28 25.73 -0.08 -3.28
CA PRO A 28 24.90 -0.73 -2.28
C PRO A 28 23.89 -1.67 -2.93
N CYS A 29 23.70 -2.84 -2.34
CA CYS A 29 22.64 -3.77 -2.69
C CYS A 29 21.64 -3.81 -1.54
N VAL A 30 20.44 -3.30 -1.77
CA VAL A 30 19.36 -3.34 -0.77
C VAL A 30 18.66 -4.69 -0.85
N PHE A 31 18.51 -5.34 0.29
CA PHE A 31 17.77 -6.60 0.36
C PHE A 31 16.29 -6.34 0.07
N TYR A 32 15.70 -7.11 -0.85
CA TYR A 32 14.38 -6.84 -1.42
C TYR A 32 13.27 -6.78 -0.37
N THR A 33 13.28 -7.70 0.60
CA THR A 33 12.28 -7.71 1.69
C THR A 33 12.39 -6.50 2.61
N HIS A 34 13.60 -5.94 2.82
CA HIS A 34 13.77 -4.69 3.55
C HIS A 34 13.16 -3.51 2.77
N TYR A 35 13.37 -3.50 1.44
CA TYR A 35 12.78 -2.48 0.58
C TYR A 35 11.24 -2.54 0.58
N LEU A 36 10.66 -3.73 0.52
CA LEU A 36 9.19 -3.90 0.60
C LEU A 36 8.62 -3.43 1.95
N ALA A 37 9.34 -3.71 3.04
CA ALA A 37 8.90 -3.32 4.38
C ALA A 37 9.04 -1.82 4.67
N TYR A 38 10.06 -1.15 4.09
CA TYR A 38 10.41 0.24 4.40
C TYR A 38 10.76 1.05 3.13
N PRO A 39 9.87 1.11 2.12
CA PRO A 39 10.20 1.71 0.84
C PRO A 39 10.47 3.22 0.93
N THR A 40 9.74 3.93 1.78
CA THR A 40 9.88 5.38 1.97
C THR A 40 11.20 5.73 2.63
N GLU A 41 11.55 5.06 3.73
CA GLU A 41 12.77 5.33 4.49
C GLU A 41 14.01 4.99 3.66
N ILE A 42 14.00 3.85 2.97
CA ILE A 42 15.13 3.43 2.13
C ILE A 42 15.32 4.38 0.95
N LYS A 43 14.25 4.79 0.27
CA LYS A 43 14.32 5.81 -0.79
C LYS A 43 14.82 7.14 -0.28
N ALA A 44 14.40 7.59 0.91
CA ALA A 44 14.88 8.82 1.54
C ALA A 44 16.40 8.77 1.84
N MET A 45 16.91 7.63 2.32
CA MET A 45 18.34 7.40 2.50
C MET A 45 19.10 7.45 1.18
N ILE A 46 18.55 6.88 0.11
CA ILE A 46 19.11 6.96 -1.24
C ILE A 46 19.14 8.42 -1.73
N ASP A 47 18.11 9.20 -1.44
CA ASP A 47 18.07 10.62 -1.80
C ASP A 47 19.12 11.44 -1.05
N ALA A 48 19.34 11.17 0.22
CA ALA A 48 20.43 11.80 0.99
C ALA A 48 21.83 11.42 0.44
N ARG A 49 22.02 10.14 0.10
CA ARG A 49 23.22 9.67 -0.59
C ARG A 49 23.47 10.42 -1.90
N LYS A 50 22.44 10.57 -2.73
CA LYS A 50 22.50 11.30 -4.01
C LYS A 50 22.74 12.78 -3.82
N ALA A 51 22.13 13.39 -2.78
CA ALA A 51 22.36 14.79 -2.44
C ALA A 51 23.84 15.07 -2.12
N ALA A 52 24.48 14.22 -1.34
CA ALA A 52 25.92 14.31 -1.05
C ALA A 52 26.80 13.88 -2.24
N GLY A 53 26.26 13.16 -3.22
CA GLY A 53 27.03 12.63 -4.35
C GLY A 53 27.95 11.48 -3.98
N ILE A 54 27.51 10.59 -3.09
CA ILE A 54 28.29 9.40 -2.70
C ILE A 54 28.31 8.37 -3.84
N THR A 55 29.51 7.93 -4.18
CA THR A 55 29.80 6.95 -5.24
C THR A 55 30.61 5.78 -4.71
N ASN A 56 30.97 4.86 -5.60
CA ASN A 56 31.91 3.78 -5.27
C ASN A 56 33.38 4.25 -5.09
N GLN A 57 33.70 5.48 -5.51
CA GLN A 57 35.02 6.11 -5.36
C GLN A 57 35.06 7.08 -4.17
N SER A 58 33.97 7.22 -3.43
CA SER A 58 33.91 8.06 -2.23
C SER A 58 34.81 7.50 -1.13
N ASN A 59 35.35 8.41 -0.31
CA ASN A 59 36.12 8.05 0.88
C ASN A 59 35.30 8.30 2.14
N TYR A 60 35.65 7.65 3.23
CA TYR A 60 35.07 7.91 4.53
C TYR A 60 36.11 7.91 5.64
N VAL A 61 35.79 8.57 6.71
CA VAL A 61 36.57 8.55 7.95
C VAL A 61 35.64 8.26 9.12
N ASN A 62 36.18 7.52 10.10
CA ASN A 62 35.45 7.35 11.35
C ASN A 62 35.36 8.69 12.04
N PHE A 63 34.15 9.18 12.28
CA PHE A 63 33.92 10.47 12.97
C PHE A 63 33.86 10.27 14.48
N ARG A 64 33.19 9.20 14.92
CA ARG A 64 33.09 8.79 16.33
C ARG A 64 32.77 7.32 16.45
N SER A 65 33.29 6.66 17.49
CA SER A 65 32.97 5.24 17.76
C SER A 65 33.00 5.00 19.25
N THR A 66 31.97 4.30 19.72
CA THR A 66 31.83 3.80 21.11
C THR A 66 31.26 2.39 21.07
N LYS A 67 31.01 1.78 22.24
CA LYS A 67 30.27 0.51 22.32
C LYS A 67 28.77 0.63 21.97
N ALA A 68 28.21 1.83 22.12
CA ALA A 68 26.77 2.08 21.92
C ALA A 68 26.43 2.59 20.52
N TYR A 69 27.37 3.25 19.84
CA TYR A 69 27.16 3.81 18.51
C TYR A 69 28.49 4.00 17.77
N PHE A 70 28.40 4.17 16.46
CA PHE A 70 29.48 4.65 15.62
C PHE A 70 28.94 5.69 14.62
N ALA A 71 29.83 6.53 14.14
CA ALA A 71 29.53 7.52 13.12
C ALA A 71 30.65 7.60 12.10
N ASN A 72 30.28 7.69 10.83
CA ASN A 72 31.20 7.85 9.71
C ASN A 72 30.84 9.10 8.90
N ASN A 73 31.84 9.89 8.60
CA ASN A 73 31.76 10.99 7.66
C ASN A 73 32.19 10.49 6.28
N VAL A 74 31.29 10.50 5.33
CA VAL A 74 31.52 10.03 3.96
C VAL A 74 31.58 11.22 3.03
N THR A 75 32.67 11.32 2.25
CA THR A 75 32.92 12.41 1.32
C THR A 75 32.40 12.06 -0.05
N GLY A 76 31.40 12.78 -0.50
CA GLY A 76 30.84 12.67 -1.84
C GLY A 76 31.31 13.78 -2.77
N THR A 77 30.89 13.73 -4.02
CA THR A 77 31.26 14.71 -5.06
C THR A 77 30.56 16.06 -4.91
N LYS A 78 29.47 16.12 -4.13
CA LYS A 78 28.65 17.33 -3.91
C LYS A 78 28.70 17.83 -2.47
N GLY A 79 29.28 17.06 -1.57
CA GLY A 79 29.37 17.36 -0.15
C GLY A 79 29.53 16.11 0.70
N ASN A 80 29.42 16.29 2.00
CA ASN A 80 29.62 15.20 2.94
C ASN A 80 28.30 14.76 3.58
N LEU A 81 28.18 13.45 3.79
CA LEU A 81 27.15 12.81 4.55
C LEU A 81 27.74 12.19 5.81
N LEU A 82 27.21 12.56 6.97
CA LEU A 82 27.55 11.97 8.25
C LEU A 82 26.42 11.05 8.69
N VAL A 83 26.75 9.77 8.88
CA VAL A 83 25.82 8.77 9.38
C VAL A 83 26.17 8.37 10.81
N TYR A 84 25.18 8.39 11.69
CA TYR A 84 25.21 7.75 13.01
C TYR A 84 24.41 6.47 12.98
N VAL A 85 24.94 5.42 13.60
CA VAL A 85 24.25 4.15 13.83
C VAL A 85 24.45 3.72 15.28
N GLY A 86 23.36 3.42 15.96
CA GLY A 86 23.29 3.13 17.37
C GLY A 86 22.53 4.19 18.16
N SER A 87 22.75 4.28 19.46
CA SER A 87 22.00 5.17 20.36
C SER A 87 22.91 5.89 21.35
N GLY A 88 22.37 6.94 22.00
CA GLY A 88 23.08 7.64 23.06
C GLY A 88 24.23 8.55 22.60
N TYR A 89 24.25 8.96 21.32
CA TYR A 89 25.22 9.92 20.82
C TYR A 89 24.73 11.37 21.04
N SER A 90 25.70 12.28 21.15
CA SER A 90 25.44 13.70 21.14
C SER A 90 25.33 14.20 19.69
N GLU A 91 24.42 15.13 19.45
CA GLU A 91 24.30 15.79 18.14
C GLU A 91 25.64 16.40 17.69
N PRO A 92 25.98 16.32 16.41
CA PRO A 92 27.13 17.03 15.88
C PRO A 92 26.88 18.55 15.87
N SER A 93 27.93 19.35 15.67
CA SER A 93 27.80 20.81 15.59
C SER A 93 26.84 21.24 14.48
N GLU A 94 25.78 21.97 14.83
CA GLU A 94 24.79 22.50 13.88
C GLU A 94 25.42 23.50 12.88
N ALA A 95 26.52 24.16 13.22
CA ALA A 95 27.24 25.02 12.29
C ALA A 95 27.88 24.25 11.12
N GLN A 96 28.06 22.93 11.25
CA GLN A 96 28.69 22.10 10.24
C GLN A 96 27.73 21.06 9.66
N TRP A 97 26.75 20.62 10.43
CA TRP A 97 25.93 19.47 10.10
C TRP A 97 24.44 19.74 10.31
N VAL A 98 23.64 19.50 9.30
CA VAL A 98 22.20 19.63 9.35
C VAL A 98 21.58 18.25 9.27
N ARG A 99 20.79 17.87 10.30
CA ARG A 99 20.08 16.60 10.30
C ARG A 99 18.98 16.60 9.25
N VAL A 100 19.01 15.62 8.35
CA VAL A 100 18.05 15.48 7.25
C VAL A 100 17.13 14.27 7.42
N LEU A 101 17.63 13.18 8.00
CA LEU A 101 16.85 11.98 8.30
C LEU A 101 17.21 11.43 9.68
N ASN A 102 16.23 10.85 10.36
CA ASN A 102 16.46 10.10 11.58
C ASN A 102 15.38 9.01 11.74
N GLY A 103 15.74 7.96 12.44
CA GLY A 103 14.85 6.87 12.80
C GLY A 103 15.41 6.06 13.96
N TYR A 104 14.86 4.88 14.18
CA TYR A 104 15.34 4.01 15.24
C TYR A 104 16.79 3.60 14.99
N HIS A 105 17.66 4.00 15.90
CA HIS A 105 19.10 3.73 15.90
C HIS A 105 19.87 4.26 14.67
N TYR A 106 19.39 5.30 13.98
CA TYR A 106 20.17 5.97 12.95
C TYR A 106 19.82 7.44 12.80
N SER A 107 20.78 8.23 12.31
CA SER A 107 20.56 9.59 11.83
C SER A 107 21.51 9.93 10.69
N TYR A 108 21.00 10.72 9.75
CA TYR A 108 21.76 11.28 8.63
C TYR A 108 21.86 12.79 8.75
N TYR A 109 23.06 13.29 8.53
CA TYR A 109 23.36 14.72 8.47
C TYR A 109 24.06 15.03 7.15
N LEU A 110 23.69 16.12 6.53
CA LEU A 110 24.43 16.68 5.40
C LEU A 110 25.25 17.86 5.86
N ASN A 111 26.40 18.07 5.24
CA ASN A 111 27.28 19.20 5.58
C ASN A 111 26.60 20.52 5.21
N ALA A 112 26.55 21.46 6.15
CA ALA A 112 25.88 22.75 5.98
C ALA A 112 26.47 23.59 4.83
N GLY A 113 27.73 23.39 4.49
CA GLY A 113 28.39 24.08 3.36
C GLY A 113 27.86 23.70 1.99
N MET A 114 27.00 22.67 1.89
CA MET A 114 26.38 22.26 0.61
C MET A 114 25.40 23.29 0.07
N ASN A 115 24.75 24.07 0.93
CA ASN A 115 23.78 25.10 0.56
C ASN A 115 22.65 24.56 -0.34
N VAL A 116 21.98 23.50 0.06
CA VAL A 116 20.89 22.83 -0.68
C VAL A 116 19.64 22.67 0.17
N PRO A 117 18.44 22.66 -0.42
CA PRO A 117 17.25 22.17 0.27
C PRO A 117 17.28 20.64 0.34
N PHE A 118 16.59 20.08 1.33
CA PHE A 118 16.33 18.64 1.42
C PHE A 118 14.86 18.40 1.77
N ILE A 119 14.28 17.34 1.20
CA ILE A 119 12.92 16.90 1.45
C ILE A 119 12.98 15.45 1.95
N ASP A 120 12.47 15.18 3.14
CA ASP A 120 12.53 13.86 3.79
C ASP A 120 11.65 12.79 3.14
N LYS A 121 10.63 13.21 2.38
CA LYS A 121 9.75 12.31 1.64
C LYS A 121 10.23 12.15 0.20
N PRO A 122 10.59 10.93 -0.23
CA PRO A 122 11.03 10.65 -1.60
C PRO A 122 9.87 10.68 -2.58
N SER A 123 10.17 10.82 -3.87
CA SER A 123 9.20 10.62 -4.94
C SER A 123 8.66 9.19 -4.96
N GLY A 124 7.37 9.04 -5.28
CA GLY A 124 6.74 7.72 -5.36
C GLY A 124 5.23 7.75 -5.26
N ASP A 125 4.66 6.58 -5.11
CA ASP A 125 3.24 6.38 -4.91
C ASP A 125 2.93 6.42 -3.41
N TYR A 126 1.83 7.05 -3.05
CA TYR A 126 1.37 7.22 -1.67
C TYR A 126 -0.13 6.95 -1.60
N ASP A 127 -0.54 6.21 -0.58
CA ASP A 127 -1.94 5.83 -0.40
C ASP A 127 -2.75 6.89 0.34
N ASP A 128 -2.08 7.72 1.18
CA ASP A 128 -2.72 8.72 2.03
C ASP A 128 -1.99 10.05 2.02
N SER A 129 -2.68 11.10 2.51
CA SER A 129 -2.07 12.40 2.78
C SER A 129 -0.96 12.27 3.83
N PHE A 130 0.10 13.03 3.66
CA PHE A 130 1.23 13.03 4.60
C PHE A 130 1.85 14.43 4.73
N GLN A 131 2.87 14.52 5.57
CA GLN A 131 3.65 15.74 5.69
C GLN A 131 5.09 15.49 5.22
N ALA A 132 5.59 16.40 4.37
CA ALA A 132 6.97 16.42 3.94
C ALA A 132 7.74 17.49 4.72
N THR A 133 8.88 17.13 5.32
CA THR A 133 9.74 18.08 6.03
C THR A 133 10.69 18.75 5.05
N LEU A 134 10.66 20.08 4.98
CA LEU A 134 11.55 20.89 4.16
C LEU A 134 12.70 21.39 5.03
N THR A 135 13.91 20.96 4.71
CA THR A 135 15.13 21.31 5.47
C THR A 135 16.07 22.18 4.63
N ALA A 136 16.52 23.28 5.17
CA ALA A 136 17.61 24.07 4.60
C ALA A 136 18.95 23.52 5.11
N VAL A 137 19.71 22.89 4.24
CA VAL A 137 21.06 22.39 4.54
C VAL A 137 22.04 23.50 4.23
N THR A 138 22.24 24.37 5.21
CA THR A 138 23.12 25.57 5.07
C THR A 138 23.56 26.08 6.44
N ASN A 139 24.68 26.76 6.49
CA ASN A 139 25.12 27.52 7.66
C ASN A 139 24.69 29.01 7.63
N ASN A 140 23.89 29.39 6.62
CA ASN A 140 23.35 30.74 6.51
C ASN A 140 22.12 30.88 7.39
N ALA A 141 22.24 31.61 8.50
CA ALA A 141 21.19 31.77 9.51
C ALA A 141 19.91 32.45 8.98
N GLY A 142 19.98 33.22 7.89
CA GLY A 142 18.82 33.88 7.26
C GLY A 142 18.15 33.06 6.18
N ALA A 143 18.64 31.87 5.86
CA ALA A 143 18.10 31.04 4.78
C ALA A 143 16.71 30.51 5.08
N LYS A 144 15.90 30.45 4.05
CA LYS A 144 14.57 29.80 4.06
C LYS A 144 14.46 28.78 2.93
N VAL A 145 13.47 27.92 3.00
CA VAL A 145 13.07 27.07 1.87
C VAL A 145 11.84 27.68 1.22
N VAL A 146 11.93 28.02 -0.05
CA VAL A 146 10.78 28.40 -0.87
C VAL A 146 10.28 27.21 -1.65
N TYR A 147 8.97 27.08 -1.82
CA TYR A 147 8.40 25.91 -2.48
C TYR A 147 7.10 26.18 -3.23
N THR A 148 6.78 25.28 -4.16
CA THR A 148 5.51 25.16 -4.89
C THR A 148 5.02 23.72 -4.80
N LEU A 149 3.70 23.50 -4.98
CA LEU A 149 3.09 22.14 -4.99
C LEU A 149 2.49 21.77 -6.35
N ASP A 150 2.55 22.67 -7.31
CA ASP A 150 1.99 22.54 -8.65
C ASP A 150 3.06 22.27 -9.73
N GLY A 151 4.32 22.12 -9.31
CA GLY A 151 5.44 21.88 -10.21
C GLY A 151 6.01 23.13 -10.86
N THR A 152 5.49 24.32 -10.60
CA THR A 152 6.10 25.58 -11.04
C THR A 152 7.45 25.82 -10.34
N GLU A 153 8.37 26.54 -11.00
CA GLU A 153 9.66 26.87 -10.40
C GLU A 153 9.46 27.84 -9.22
N PRO A 154 9.99 27.53 -8.02
CA PRO A 154 9.89 28.43 -6.89
C PRO A 154 10.76 29.68 -7.11
N THR A 155 10.20 30.84 -6.80
CA THR A 155 10.86 32.15 -6.84
C THR A 155 11.03 32.72 -5.46
N ALA A 156 11.72 33.85 -5.31
CA ALA A 156 11.83 34.53 -4.03
C ALA A 156 10.48 34.96 -3.43
N ASN A 157 9.44 35.09 -4.26
CA ASN A 157 8.07 35.42 -3.85
C ASN A 157 7.19 34.22 -3.57
N SER A 158 7.69 33.00 -3.82
CA SER A 158 6.95 31.77 -3.51
C SER A 158 6.82 31.58 -2.00
N LYS A 159 5.94 30.66 -1.59
CA LYS A 159 5.74 30.36 -0.17
C LYS A 159 7.07 29.94 0.48
N ALA A 160 7.46 30.67 1.52
CA ALA A 160 8.72 30.48 2.22
C ALA A 160 8.50 29.92 3.63
N VAL A 161 9.32 28.96 4.02
CA VAL A 161 9.29 28.34 5.36
C VAL A 161 10.69 28.27 5.97
N THR A 162 10.74 28.19 7.29
CA THR A 162 12.00 27.92 8.01
C THR A 162 12.41 26.47 7.87
N SER A 163 13.69 26.17 8.05
CA SER A 163 14.23 24.82 8.05
C SER A 163 13.50 23.92 9.05
N GLY A 164 13.18 22.69 8.67
CA GLY A 164 12.47 21.73 9.50
C GLY A 164 10.94 21.86 9.47
N THR A 165 10.39 22.79 8.69
CA THR A 165 8.93 22.94 8.57
C THR A 165 8.31 21.76 7.83
N LYS A 166 7.22 21.23 8.39
CA LYS A 166 6.39 20.21 7.77
C LYS A 166 5.33 20.83 6.88
N VAL A 167 5.31 20.44 5.62
CA VAL A 167 4.38 20.91 4.60
C VAL A 167 3.40 19.78 4.29
N PRO A 168 2.06 20.02 4.36
CA PRO A 168 1.08 19.00 4.03
C PRO A 168 1.08 18.71 2.54
N ILE A 169 1.09 17.43 2.20
CA ILE A 169 0.87 16.89 0.87
C ILE A 169 -0.48 16.17 0.92
N ASN A 170 -1.49 16.80 0.35
CA ASN A 170 -2.86 16.31 0.44
C ASN A 170 -3.15 15.34 -0.71
N LYS A 171 -3.72 14.18 -0.36
CA LYS A 171 -4.21 13.22 -1.33
C LYS A 171 -5.41 13.79 -2.08
N VAL A 172 -5.31 13.78 -3.39
CA VAL A 172 -6.45 13.82 -4.31
C VAL A 172 -6.30 12.60 -5.22
N THR A 173 -7.19 11.65 -5.07
CA THR A 173 -7.13 10.36 -5.78
C THR A 173 -7.03 10.56 -7.30
N GLY A 174 -6.20 9.79 -7.97
CA GLY A 174 -5.95 9.91 -9.42
C GLY A 174 -5.08 11.10 -9.81
N THR A 175 -4.49 11.83 -8.84
CA THR A 175 -3.66 13.00 -9.15
C THR A 175 -2.21 12.83 -8.73
N THR A 176 -1.39 13.73 -9.23
CA THR A 176 0.04 13.84 -8.91
C THR A 176 0.32 15.23 -8.35
N VAL A 177 0.97 15.29 -7.19
CA VAL A 177 1.50 16.53 -6.62
C VAL A 177 2.98 16.63 -6.94
N THR A 178 3.40 17.72 -7.56
CA THR A 178 4.81 18.00 -7.83
C THR A 178 5.31 19.09 -6.90
N LEU A 179 6.02 18.70 -5.86
CA LEU A 179 6.69 19.60 -4.91
C LEU A 179 8.04 20.00 -5.48
N LYS A 180 8.25 21.29 -5.71
CA LYS A 180 9.57 21.88 -5.97
C LYS A 180 9.97 22.75 -4.80
N ALA A 181 11.22 22.59 -4.33
CA ALA A 181 11.74 23.35 -3.22
C ALA A 181 13.14 23.88 -3.56
N GLY A 182 13.37 25.16 -3.28
CA GLY A 182 14.65 25.83 -3.47
C GLY A 182 15.14 26.50 -2.19
N LEU A 183 16.45 26.64 -2.02
CA LEU A 183 17.05 27.36 -0.91
C LEU A 183 17.04 28.86 -1.22
N LEU A 184 16.35 29.66 -0.41
CA LEU A 184 16.34 31.11 -0.51
C LEU A 184 17.43 31.73 0.39
N VAL A 185 18.41 32.32 -0.22
CA VAL A 185 19.51 33.00 0.46
C VAL A 185 19.71 34.39 -0.14
N ASN A 186 19.70 35.42 0.68
CA ASN A 186 19.92 36.83 0.26
C ASN A 186 19.01 37.24 -0.94
N GLY A 187 17.77 36.79 -0.94
CA GLY A 187 16.81 37.12 -1.99
C GLY A 187 16.91 36.28 -3.28
N ALA A 188 17.89 35.39 -3.39
CA ALA A 188 18.07 34.50 -4.53
C ALA A 188 17.69 33.04 -4.20
N VAL A 189 17.00 32.38 -5.11
CA VAL A 189 16.66 30.95 -5.00
C VAL A 189 17.77 30.12 -5.65
N GLN A 190 18.23 29.10 -4.94
CA GLN A 190 19.32 28.22 -5.35
C GLN A 190 18.93 26.75 -5.20
N ASN A 191 19.56 25.89 -6.03
CA ASN A 191 19.54 24.44 -5.86
C ASN A 191 18.14 23.85 -5.71
N VAL A 192 17.25 24.13 -6.69
CA VAL A 192 15.88 23.61 -6.68
C VAL A 192 15.91 22.09 -6.81
N ILE A 193 15.18 21.40 -5.93
CA ILE A 193 14.94 19.96 -6.00
C ILE A 193 13.46 19.69 -6.22
N THR A 194 13.15 18.57 -6.89
CA THR A 194 11.78 18.17 -7.23
C THR A 194 11.45 16.84 -6.58
N ARG A 195 10.22 16.72 -6.07
CA ARG A 195 9.60 15.48 -5.64
C ARG A 195 8.22 15.35 -6.28
N THR A 196 7.91 14.14 -6.73
CA THR A 196 6.64 13.82 -7.36
C THR A 196 5.93 12.76 -6.53
N TYR A 197 4.71 13.05 -6.11
CA TYR A 197 3.88 12.19 -5.26
C TYR A 197 2.62 11.82 -6.02
N ASN A 198 2.47 10.53 -6.34
CA ASN A 198 1.32 10.02 -7.06
C ASN A 198 0.31 9.45 -6.06
N PHE A 199 -0.94 9.85 -6.18
CA PHE A 199 -2.06 9.29 -5.44
C PHE A 199 -2.91 8.47 -6.41
N LYS A 200 -2.58 7.18 -6.53
CA LYS A 200 -3.28 6.27 -7.45
C LYS A 200 -4.75 6.13 -7.05
N GLU A 201 -5.59 5.96 -8.05
CA GLU A 201 -6.92 5.43 -7.80
C GLU A 201 -6.77 4.00 -7.27
N PRO A 202 -7.58 3.61 -6.27
CA PRO A 202 -7.66 2.21 -5.88
C PRO A 202 -7.97 1.40 -7.14
N GLU A 203 -7.23 0.33 -7.37
CA GLU A 203 -7.54 -0.59 -8.46
C GLU A 203 -8.97 -1.07 -8.27
N GLN A 204 -9.85 -0.70 -9.21
CA GLN A 204 -11.23 -1.16 -9.14
C GLN A 204 -11.23 -2.64 -9.46
N GLU A 205 -11.58 -3.44 -8.46
CA GLU A 205 -11.77 -4.86 -8.68
C GLU A 205 -12.89 -5.06 -9.70
N THR A 206 -12.56 -5.73 -10.79
CA THR A 206 -13.55 -6.11 -11.81
C THR A 206 -14.18 -7.44 -11.41
N PHE A 207 -15.50 -7.49 -11.50
CA PHE A 207 -16.27 -8.70 -11.29
C PHE A 207 -16.95 -9.11 -12.60
N GLU A 208 -17.07 -10.41 -12.78
CA GLU A 208 -17.65 -11.00 -13.98
C GLU A 208 -19.15 -11.21 -13.78
N THR A 209 -19.90 -11.15 -14.86
CA THR A 209 -21.33 -11.49 -14.87
C THR A 209 -21.53 -12.70 -15.77
N PRO A 210 -21.94 -13.86 -15.24
CA PRO A 210 -22.25 -15.02 -16.07
C PRO A 210 -23.34 -14.70 -17.11
N ALA A 211 -23.20 -15.26 -18.31
CA ALA A 211 -24.24 -15.17 -19.30
C ALA A 211 -25.54 -15.85 -18.80
N ALA A 212 -26.68 -15.37 -19.24
CA ALA A 212 -27.95 -16.04 -18.95
C ALA A 212 -28.06 -17.39 -19.67
N GLY A 213 -28.90 -18.30 -19.16
CA GLY A 213 -29.23 -19.58 -19.83
C GLY A 213 -28.49 -20.79 -19.27
N TYR A 214 -27.78 -20.68 -18.15
CA TYR A 214 -27.25 -21.86 -17.47
C TYR A 214 -28.36 -22.70 -16.84
N THR A 215 -28.20 -24.05 -16.89
CA THR A 215 -29.12 -25.01 -16.31
C THR A 215 -28.87 -25.22 -14.81
N PHE A 216 -27.60 -25.29 -14.43
CA PHE A 216 -27.16 -25.46 -13.03
C PHE A 216 -26.17 -24.37 -12.65
N THR A 217 -26.16 -24.03 -11.36
CA THR A 217 -25.19 -23.08 -10.79
C THR A 217 -24.88 -23.43 -9.34
N ALA A 218 -23.68 -23.04 -8.89
CA ALA A 218 -23.26 -23.12 -7.51
C ALA A 218 -22.34 -21.95 -7.17
N TYR A 219 -22.35 -21.51 -5.93
CA TYR A 219 -21.56 -20.40 -5.44
C TYR A 219 -20.54 -20.89 -4.41
N PHE A 220 -19.33 -20.34 -4.48
CA PHE A 220 -18.26 -20.70 -3.57
C PHE A 220 -17.60 -19.45 -2.99
N ILE A 221 -17.50 -19.38 -1.65
CA ILE A 221 -16.73 -18.37 -0.94
C ILE A 221 -15.34 -18.94 -0.70
N ALA A 222 -14.38 -18.52 -1.54
CA ALA A 222 -13.03 -19.05 -1.52
C ALA A 222 -12.21 -18.55 -0.31
N PRO A 223 -11.17 -19.29 0.12
CA PRO A 223 -10.14 -18.75 1.00
C PRO A 223 -9.52 -17.45 0.44
N GLU A 224 -8.98 -16.59 1.32
CA GLU A 224 -8.48 -15.28 0.96
C GLU A 224 -7.28 -15.35 -0.01
N ASP A 225 -6.49 -16.42 0.09
CA ASP A 225 -5.29 -16.67 -0.70
C ASP A 225 -5.54 -17.30 -2.08
N TRP A 226 -6.82 -17.50 -2.47
CA TRP A 226 -7.16 -18.04 -3.79
C TRP A 226 -7.26 -16.92 -4.83
N GLU A 227 -6.32 -16.91 -5.76
CA GLU A 227 -6.33 -16.00 -6.92
C GLU A 227 -7.16 -16.54 -8.09
N ASP A 228 -7.37 -17.88 -8.15
CA ASP A 228 -8.16 -18.58 -9.16
C ASP A 228 -9.09 -19.60 -8.51
N CYS A 229 -10.13 -19.97 -9.22
CA CYS A 229 -11.07 -21.00 -8.79
C CYS A 229 -11.53 -21.84 -9.99
N LYS A 230 -11.53 -23.16 -9.81
CA LYS A 230 -12.11 -24.11 -10.75
C LYS A 230 -13.15 -24.99 -10.07
N ALA A 231 -14.06 -25.54 -10.87
CA ALA A 231 -15.09 -26.43 -10.41
C ALA A 231 -15.00 -27.81 -11.09
N TRP A 232 -15.27 -28.85 -10.33
CA TRP A 232 -15.46 -30.21 -10.83
C TRP A 232 -16.78 -30.74 -10.35
N ALA A 233 -17.74 -30.91 -11.26
CA ALA A 233 -19.11 -31.37 -10.96
C ALA A 233 -19.44 -32.67 -11.72
N TRP A 234 -20.04 -33.64 -11.02
CA TRP A 234 -20.34 -34.94 -11.62
C TRP A 234 -21.53 -35.63 -10.96
N THR A 235 -21.99 -36.70 -11.63
CA THR A 235 -22.86 -37.72 -11.06
C THR A 235 -22.32 -39.12 -11.39
N ASN A 236 -22.54 -40.07 -10.52
CA ASN A 236 -22.03 -41.44 -10.65
C ASN A 236 -22.98 -42.34 -11.43
N THR A 237 -24.30 -42.13 -11.32
CA THR A 237 -25.33 -42.96 -11.98
C THR A 237 -26.49 -42.09 -12.46
N PRO A 238 -26.60 -41.85 -13.77
CA PRO A 238 -25.65 -42.17 -14.82
C PRO A 238 -24.31 -41.45 -14.64
N LYS A 239 -23.23 -41.98 -15.19
CA LYS A 239 -21.92 -41.32 -15.08
C LYS A 239 -21.86 -40.11 -16.02
N ILE A 240 -21.94 -38.90 -15.48
CA ILE A 240 -21.89 -37.64 -16.21
C ILE A 240 -20.83 -36.73 -15.57
N ASN A 241 -20.07 -36.06 -16.40
CA ASN A 241 -19.16 -34.99 -15.98
C ASN A 241 -19.66 -33.67 -16.60
N TYR A 242 -19.89 -32.66 -15.76
CA TYR A 242 -20.43 -31.36 -16.15
C TYR A 242 -19.37 -30.31 -16.40
N THR A 243 -18.08 -30.62 -16.20
CA THR A 243 -16.97 -29.66 -16.17
C THR A 243 -15.85 -30.00 -17.12
N GLY A 244 -16.10 -30.71 -18.20
CA GLY A 244 -15.20 -30.86 -19.34
C GLY A 244 -14.08 -31.88 -19.20
N GLY A 245 -14.19 -32.94 -18.51
CA GLY A 245 -13.44 -34.18 -18.74
C GLY A 245 -12.05 -34.33 -18.11
N GLN A 246 -11.36 -33.31 -17.66
CA GLN A 246 -10.04 -33.45 -17.00
C GLN A 246 -9.94 -32.59 -15.73
N TRP A 247 -9.31 -33.18 -14.71
CA TRP A 247 -8.92 -32.47 -13.49
C TRP A 247 -7.87 -31.39 -13.81
N PRO A 248 -7.96 -30.21 -13.24
CA PRO A 248 -8.77 -29.74 -12.10
C PRO A 248 -10.17 -29.22 -12.46
N GLY A 249 -10.65 -29.40 -13.67
CA GLY A 249 -12.03 -29.10 -14.05
C GLY A 249 -12.17 -27.79 -14.82
N ASP A 250 -13.38 -27.25 -14.79
CA ASP A 250 -13.82 -26.11 -15.56
C ASP A 250 -13.33 -24.80 -14.91
N SER A 251 -12.66 -23.94 -15.70
CA SER A 251 -12.37 -22.57 -15.35
C SER A 251 -13.09 -21.57 -16.25
N GLU A 252 -13.56 -22.00 -17.43
CA GLU A 252 -14.21 -21.13 -18.41
C GLU A 252 -15.60 -20.65 -17.93
N HIS A 253 -16.27 -21.47 -17.12
CA HIS A 253 -17.60 -21.18 -16.60
C HIS A 253 -17.60 -20.96 -15.07
N VAL A 254 -16.47 -20.60 -14.51
CA VAL A 254 -16.32 -20.20 -13.09
C VAL A 254 -15.96 -18.72 -13.05
N TYR A 255 -16.85 -17.91 -12.56
CA TYR A 255 -16.80 -16.46 -12.62
C TYR A 255 -16.57 -15.85 -11.24
N ARG A 256 -15.64 -14.92 -11.10
CA ARG A 256 -15.49 -14.13 -9.88
C ARG A 256 -16.53 -13.00 -9.87
N ILE A 257 -17.62 -13.18 -9.14
CA ILE A 257 -18.81 -12.33 -9.26
C ILE A 257 -18.90 -11.18 -8.26
N LYS A 258 -18.26 -11.28 -7.11
CA LYS A 258 -18.25 -10.25 -6.06
C LYS A 258 -17.32 -10.63 -4.92
N LYS A 259 -17.23 -9.75 -3.92
CA LYS A 259 -16.69 -10.09 -2.58
C LYS A 259 -17.81 -10.40 -1.58
N ALA A 260 -17.53 -11.30 -0.67
CA ALA A 260 -18.31 -11.52 0.54
C ALA A 260 -18.07 -10.37 1.54
N SER A 261 -18.86 -10.30 2.61
CA SER A 261 -18.77 -9.23 3.62
C SER A 261 -17.43 -9.21 4.39
N ASP A 262 -16.74 -10.32 4.41
CA ASP A 262 -15.43 -10.48 5.04
C ASP A 262 -14.25 -10.25 4.08
N GLY A 263 -14.51 -9.81 2.85
CA GLY A 263 -13.49 -9.50 1.83
C GLY A 263 -13.08 -10.66 0.95
N ARG A 264 -13.51 -11.90 1.24
CA ARG A 264 -13.19 -13.08 0.43
C ARG A 264 -13.88 -13.04 -0.93
N ASN A 265 -13.23 -13.62 -1.96
CA ASN A 265 -13.82 -13.74 -3.29
C ASN A 265 -14.99 -14.71 -3.31
N VAL A 266 -16.05 -14.34 -4.01
CA VAL A 266 -17.19 -15.21 -4.32
C VAL A 266 -17.11 -15.60 -5.79
N TRP A 267 -17.07 -16.88 -6.01
CA TRP A 267 -17.06 -17.49 -7.34
C TRP A 267 -18.41 -18.15 -7.62
N GLN A 268 -18.84 -18.08 -8.89
CA GLN A 268 -20.04 -18.73 -9.36
C GLN A 268 -19.69 -19.68 -10.51
N TRP A 269 -19.97 -20.96 -10.34
CA TRP A 269 -19.93 -21.92 -11.42
C TRP A 269 -21.29 -21.98 -12.11
N CYS A 270 -21.31 -22.03 -13.46
CA CYS A 270 -22.50 -22.12 -14.28
C CYS A 270 -22.36 -23.23 -15.33
N TYR A 271 -23.36 -24.08 -15.46
CA TYR A 271 -23.39 -25.12 -16.47
C TYR A 271 -24.31 -24.75 -17.64
N TYR A 272 -23.73 -24.68 -18.84
CA TYR A 272 -24.42 -24.30 -20.07
C TYR A 272 -24.70 -25.51 -21.01
N GLY A 273 -24.36 -26.71 -20.61
CA GLY A 273 -24.60 -27.92 -21.42
C GLY A 273 -26.04 -28.35 -21.45
N THR A 274 -26.31 -29.44 -22.18
CA THR A 274 -27.64 -29.95 -22.45
C THR A 274 -28.15 -30.95 -21.42
N GLU A 275 -27.32 -31.35 -20.45
CA GLU A 275 -27.71 -32.29 -19.41
C GLU A 275 -28.76 -31.69 -18.48
N THR A 276 -29.80 -32.43 -18.23
CA THR A 276 -30.91 -32.06 -17.33
C THR A 276 -30.89 -32.80 -15.99
N THR A 277 -30.08 -33.87 -15.90
CA THR A 277 -29.84 -34.56 -14.63
C THR A 277 -29.01 -33.68 -13.71
N THR A 278 -29.47 -33.44 -12.50
CA THR A 278 -28.76 -32.63 -11.50
C THR A 278 -27.46 -33.31 -11.09
N PRO A 279 -26.31 -32.60 -11.06
CA PRO A 279 -25.08 -33.14 -10.49
C PRO A 279 -25.30 -33.66 -9.07
N GLN A 280 -24.63 -34.76 -8.72
CA GLN A 280 -24.65 -35.27 -7.34
C GLN A 280 -23.64 -34.59 -6.46
N TYR A 281 -22.46 -34.26 -7.03
CA TYR A 281 -21.32 -33.74 -6.32
C TYR A 281 -20.67 -32.59 -7.06
N ILE A 282 -19.99 -31.74 -6.28
CA ILE A 282 -19.11 -30.66 -6.77
C ILE A 282 -17.91 -30.52 -5.88
N ILE A 283 -16.75 -30.22 -6.46
CA ILE A 283 -15.52 -29.78 -5.79
C ILE A 283 -15.17 -28.40 -6.34
N PHE A 284 -14.73 -27.51 -5.47
CA PHE A 284 -14.02 -26.29 -5.84
C PHE A 284 -12.55 -26.41 -5.47
N ASN A 285 -11.66 -25.90 -6.31
CA ASN A 285 -10.23 -25.96 -6.12
C ASN A 285 -9.55 -24.68 -6.63
N ASN A 286 -8.29 -24.45 -6.20
CA ASN A 286 -7.50 -23.25 -6.53
C ASN A 286 -6.81 -23.31 -7.90
N GLY A 287 -7.22 -24.20 -8.81
CA GLY A 287 -6.65 -24.33 -10.15
C GLY A 287 -5.26 -24.98 -10.20
N GLN A 288 -4.63 -25.23 -9.07
CA GLN A 288 -3.30 -25.87 -8.98
C GLN A 288 -3.38 -27.36 -9.17
N SER A 289 -2.26 -27.98 -9.55
CA SER A 289 -2.10 -29.43 -9.68
C SER A 289 -0.83 -29.91 -8.95
N GLY A 290 -0.85 -31.12 -8.41
CA GLY A 290 0.30 -31.67 -7.67
C GLY A 290 0.49 -31.03 -6.28
N VAL A 291 1.73 -30.69 -5.95
CA VAL A 291 2.05 -30.01 -4.69
C VAL A 291 1.50 -28.58 -4.75
N GLY A 292 0.63 -28.20 -3.83
CA GLY A 292 -0.02 -26.88 -3.79
C GLY A 292 -1.48 -26.86 -4.20
N VAL A 293 -2.05 -28.02 -4.63
CA VAL A 293 -3.50 -28.12 -4.80
C VAL A 293 -4.19 -27.90 -3.46
N ASN A 294 -5.17 -27.00 -3.46
CA ASN A 294 -6.07 -26.77 -2.34
C ASN A 294 -7.50 -26.89 -2.86
N GLN A 295 -8.31 -27.71 -2.23
CA GLN A 295 -9.65 -28.03 -2.71
C GLN A 295 -10.62 -28.35 -1.58
N THR A 296 -11.92 -28.23 -1.85
CA THR A 296 -12.96 -28.75 -0.96
C THR A 296 -12.94 -30.30 -0.98
N LYS A 297 -13.59 -30.92 0.00
CA LYS A 297 -14.06 -32.30 -0.11
C LYS A 297 -15.13 -32.43 -1.22
N ASP A 298 -15.57 -33.65 -1.51
CA ASP A 298 -16.75 -33.90 -2.33
C ASP A 298 -17.99 -33.29 -1.63
N LEU A 299 -18.52 -32.23 -2.21
CA LEU A 299 -19.70 -31.54 -1.68
C LEU A 299 -20.95 -32.09 -2.37
N THR A 300 -21.99 -32.36 -1.61
CA THR A 300 -23.32 -32.69 -2.22
C THR A 300 -23.83 -31.46 -2.95
N PHE A 301 -24.08 -31.60 -4.26
CA PHE A 301 -24.54 -30.50 -5.09
C PHE A 301 -26.00 -30.13 -4.80
N THR A 302 -26.24 -28.84 -4.73
CA THR A 302 -27.59 -28.26 -4.74
C THR A 302 -27.59 -27.13 -5.76
N ASN A 303 -28.56 -27.10 -6.68
CA ASN A 303 -28.63 -26.01 -7.65
C ASN A 303 -28.87 -24.66 -6.94
N GLY A 304 -28.01 -23.69 -7.21
CA GLY A 304 -27.98 -22.40 -6.50
C GLY A 304 -27.37 -22.48 -5.09
N GLY A 305 -26.77 -23.61 -4.71
CA GLY A 305 -26.12 -23.79 -3.40
C GLY A 305 -24.92 -22.91 -3.17
N TRP A 306 -24.72 -22.51 -1.91
CA TRP A 306 -23.57 -21.68 -1.47
C TRP A 306 -22.67 -22.50 -0.56
N TYR A 307 -21.40 -22.54 -0.87
CA TYR A 307 -20.42 -23.42 -0.23
C TYR A 307 -19.23 -22.62 0.28
N GLN A 308 -18.55 -23.20 1.27
CA GLN A 308 -17.27 -22.75 1.81
C GLN A 308 -16.27 -23.92 1.84
N MET A 309 -15.01 -23.62 2.17
CA MET A 309 -13.91 -24.60 2.16
C MET A 309 -14.16 -25.80 3.11
N ASP A 310 -14.76 -25.58 4.26
CA ASP A 310 -15.11 -26.61 5.23
C ASP A 310 -16.31 -27.47 4.82
N GLY A 311 -16.96 -27.12 3.70
CA GLY A 311 -18.13 -27.77 3.16
C GLY A 311 -19.43 -27.36 3.83
N THR A 312 -19.44 -26.33 4.66
CA THR A 312 -20.68 -25.75 5.16
C THR A 312 -21.44 -25.08 4.02
N THR A 313 -22.75 -25.35 3.96
CA THR A 313 -23.64 -24.59 3.09
C THR A 313 -24.06 -23.32 3.82
N THR A 314 -23.98 -22.19 3.15
CA THR A 314 -24.44 -20.92 3.71
C THR A 314 -25.54 -20.35 2.83
N SER A 315 -26.40 -19.56 3.41
CA SER A 315 -27.30 -18.71 2.62
C SER A 315 -26.46 -17.58 2.00
N ASN A 316 -26.92 -17.08 0.85
CA ASN A 316 -26.26 -15.97 0.14
C ASN A 316 -25.82 -14.86 1.14
N PRO A 317 -24.52 -14.68 1.43
CA PRO A 317 -24.07 -13.68 2.40
C PRO A 317 -24.31 -12.23 1.93
N ALA A 318 -24.78 -12.04 0.70
CA ALA A 318 -25.05 -10.72 0.14
C ALA A 318 -26.44 -10.16 0.49
N LEU A 319 -27.23 -10.84 1.29
CA LEU A 319 -28.47 -10.27 1.86
C LEU A 319 -28.20 -9.51 3.18
N GLY A 320 -26.99 -9.50 3.70
CA GLY A 320 -26.57 -8.46 4.64
C GLY A 320 -26.50 -7.14 3.88
N ILE A 321 -27.19 -6.11 4.35
CA ILE A 321 -27.14 -4.74 3.82
C ILE A 321 -25.69 -4.23 3.95
N ASN A 322 -24.83 -4.61 3.01
CA ASN A 322 -23.51 -3.98 2.86
C ASN A 322 -23.72 -2.68 2.11
N GLY A 323 -23.42 -1.64 2.83
CA GLY A 323 -23.50 -0.24 2.52
C GLY A 323 -23.77 0.06 1.06
N ILE A 324 -24.94 0.65 0.79
CA ILE A 324 -25.11 1.53 -0.34
C ILE A 324 -23.91 2.48 -0.30
N LYS A 325 -22.89 2.28 -1.15
CA LYS A 325 -22.00 3.38 -1.51
C LYS A 325 -22.93 4.41 -2.13
N ALA A 326 -23.30 5.40 -1.36
CA ALA A 326 -23.96 6.56 -1.89
C ALA A 326 -23.01 7.09 -2.97
N ASP A 327 -23.47 7.07 -4.23
CA ASP A 327 -22.84 7.88 -5.26
C ASP A 327 -22.66 9.28 -4.68
N ALA A 328 -21.42 9.75 -4.66
CA ALA A 328 -21.04 11.02 -4.03
C ALA A 328 -21.59 12.25 -4.78
N GLN A 329 -22.68 12.12 -5.55
CA GLN A 329 -23.29 13.19 -6.33
C GLN A 329 -24.84 13.20 -6.38
N ALA A 330 -25.52 12.55 -5.44
CA ALA A 330 -26.91 12.90 -5.22
C ALA A 330 -27.07 13.32 -3.76
N GLU A 331 -27.31 14.58 -3.51
CA GLU A 331 -27.93 15.02 -2.25
C GLU A 331 -29.30 14.33 -2.16
N ASN A 332 -29.27 13.08 -1.71
CA ASN A 332 -30.48 12.30 -1.58
C ASN A 332 -31.18 12.70 -0.28
N ASN A 333 -31.91 13.79 -0.32
CA ASN A 333 -32.73 14.31 0.78
C ASN A 333 -33.90 13.35 1.13
N ALA A 334 -33.77 12.09 0.78
CA ALA A 334 -34.80 11.07 1.00
C ALA A 334 -34.69 10.44 2.39
N TRP A 335 -35.82 10.18 2.99
CA TRP A 335 -35.96 9.48 4.24
C TRP A 335 -36.30 8.00 4.00
N TYR A 336 -35.71 7.12 4.81
CA TYR A 336 -35.96 5.69 4.76
C TYR A 336 -36.30 5.17 6.17
N ASN A 337 -37.26 4.26 6.28
CA ASN A 337 -37.54 3.55 7.52
C ASN A 337 -36.51 2.40 7.73
N ILE A 338 -36.58 1.73 8.88
CA ILE A 338 -35.66 0.62 9.21
C ILE A 338 -35.80 -0.60 8.28
N ALA A 339 -36.87 -0.72 7.53
CA ALA A 339 -37.07 -1.74 6.52
C ALA A 339 -36.47 -1.33 5.15
N GLY A 340 -35.80 -0.18 5.04
CA GLY A 340 -35.20 0.33 3.81
C GLY A 340 -36.19 0.92 2.81
N GLN A 341 -37.46 1.10 3.18
CA GLN A 341 -38.48 1.71 2.34
C GLN A 341 -38.36 3.23 2.40
N ARG A 342 -38.42 3.88 1.25
CA ARG A 342 -38.46 5.34 1.16
C ARG A 342 -39.78 5.85 1.74
N VAL A 343 -39.70 6.83 2.63
CA VAL A 343 -40.86 7.49 3.26
C VAL A 343 -40.80 8.98 3.01
N SER A 344 -41.94 9.66 3.14
CA SER A 344 -42.00 11.12 3.24
C SER A 344 -41.33 11.55 4.54
N THR A 345 -41.10 12.86 4.73
CA THR A 345 -40.56 13.38 6.00
C THR A 345 -41.31 12.77 7.17
N PRO A 346 -40.62 12.01 8.06
CA PRO A 346 -41.30 11.23 9.09
C PRO A 346 -41.98 12.15 10.11
N THR A 347 -43.23 11.91 10.39
CA THR A 347 -43.99 12.55 11.46
C THR A 347 -44.27 11.59 12.62
N GLN A 348 -43.97 10.30 12.45
CA GLN A 348 -44.17 9.31 13.50
C GLN A 348 -42.84 9.03 14.24
N LYS A 349 -42.96 8.72 15.54
CA LYS A 349 -41.81 8.31 16.35
C LYS A 349 -41.17 7.06 15.78
N GLY A 350 -39.85 7.05 15.65
CA GLY A 350 -39.12 5.90 15.11
C GLY A 350 -37.69 6.22 14.74
N LEU A 351 -36.98 5.19 14.31
CA LEU A 351 -35.64 5.28 13.77
C LEU A 351 -35.71 5.35 12.24
N TYR A 352 -35.04 6.33 11.66
CA TYR A 352 -35.01 6.59 10.23
C TYR A 352 -33.57 6.82 9.75
N LEU A 353 -33.36 6.65 8.44
CA LEU A 353 -32.13 7.00 7.76
C LEU A 353 -32.38 8.23 6.87
N HIS A 354 -31.57 9.26 7.00
CA HIS A 354 -31.62 10.47 6.18
C HIS A 354 -30.19 10.97 5.94
N ASN A 355 -29.83 11.18 4.69
CA ASN A 355 -28.48 11.58 4.28
C ASN A 355 -27.37 10.68 4.91
N GLY A 356 -27.58 9.37 4.91
CA GLY A 356 -26.63 8.40 5.46
C GLY A 356 -26.51 8.40 7.00
N LYS A 357 -27.30 9.20 7.71
CA LYS A 357 -27.31 9.30 9.18
C LYS A 357 -28.55 8.64 9.78
N LYS A 358 -28.38 8.02 10.95
CA LYS A 358 -29.50 7.51 11.76
C LYS A 358 -30.13 8.67 12.52
N ILE A 359 -31.42 8.88 12.35
CA ILE A 359 -32.19 9.92 13.02
C ILE A 359 -33.33 9.28 13.81
N VAL A 360 -33.46 9.65 15.08
CA VAL A 360 -34.56 9.23 15.96
C VAL A 360 -35.55 10.35 16.04
N ILE A 361 -36.78 10.12 15.58
CA ILE A 361 -37.92 10.98 15.80
C ILE A 361 -38.59 10.57 17.13
N ARG A 362 -38.66 11.47 18.07
CA ARG A 362 -39.20 11.26 19.45
C ARG A 362 -40.65 11.73 19.58
#